data_5314e8d09fe45dcbfed4f9db15e3223e
#
_entry.id   5314e8d09fe45dcbfed4f9db15e3223e
#
_cell.length_a   1.000
_cell.length_b   1.000
_cell.length_c   1.000
_cell.angle_alpha   90.00
_cell.angle_beta   90.00
_cell.angle_gamma   90.00
#
_symmetry.space_group_name_H-M   'P 1'
#
loop_
_entity.id
_entity.type
_entity.pdbx_description
1 polymer ?
#
loop_
_entity_poly.entity_id
_entity_poly.type
_entity_poly.pdbx_seq_one_letter_code
_entity_poly.pdbx_strand_id
1 'polypeptide(L)'
;AKTLYVKGSPAEVTLKATTAGVTGKVTYTSSKPSVVAVAANGKVTAKAAGTAVITAKCGNYKATCKITVKKSSVKASASAKTVFVGGTSQIKVKKTGVSGKVTYTSSNKSVAVVSAGGKVTAKKAGTATITVKCGSYKATCRITVKKGSLKITSKTAVSVKAKKTTAIKAVATSKAKITYRSSNTKVATVSSKGVVKGVKKGKAVIYVSSNGITKKVTVTVK
;
A
#
# COMPACT_ATOMS: atom_id res chain seq x y z
N ALA A 1 9.82 27.19 19.27
CA ALA A 1 8.87 26.09 19.55
C ALA A 1 9.44 24.76 19.08
N LYS A 2 9.16 23.68 19.78
CA LYS A 2 9.60 22.30 19.43
C LYS A 2 8.41 21.36 19.45
N THR A 3 8.46 20.33 18.58
CA THR A 3 7.45 19.26 18.58
C THR A 3 8.11 17.95 19.03
N LEU A 4 7.49 17.26 19.99
CA LEU A 4 7.88 15.95 20.49
C LEU A 4 6.73 14.95 20.28
N TYR A 5 7.02 13.66 20.47
CA TYR A 5 6.03 12.60 20.32
C TYR A 5 6.05 11.66 21.51
N VAL A 6 4.88 11.36 22.07
CA VAL A 6 4.74 10.39 23.16
C VAL A 6 5.14 9.01 22.67
N LYS A 7 6.09 8.35 23.37
CA LYS A 7 6.64 7.03 22.99
C LYS A 7 7.06 6.96 21.51
N GLY A 8 7.53 8.09 20.94
CA GLY A 8 7.87 8.21 19.53
C GLY A 8 9.24 8.84 19.30
N SER A 9 9.47 9.36 18.10
CA SER A 9 10.73 9.99 17.73
C SER A 9 10.48 11.37 17.08
N PRO A 10 11.07 12.45 17.62
CA PRO A 10 11.78 12.52 18.88
C PRO A 10 10.81 12.52 20.09
N ALA A 11 11.14 11.77 21.15
CA ALA A 11 10.44 11.79 22.43
C ALA A 11 11.06 12.79 23.42
N GLU A 12 12.28 13.22 23.16
CA GLU A 12 13.09 14.07 24.03
C GLU A 12 13.82 15.15 23.20
N VAL A 13 14.15 16.25 23.85
CA VAL A 13 15.03 17.31 23.32
C VAL A 13 15.74 17.98 24.47
N THR A 14 17.00 18.38 24.31
CA THR A 14 17.71 19.19 25.28
C THR A 14 17.58 20.67 24.90
N LEU A 15 17.09 21.48 25.82
CA LEU A 15 17.09 22.92 25.71
C LEU A 15 18.39 23.46 26.34
N LYS A 16 19.11 24.26 25.60
CA LYS A 16 20.26 25.03 26.11
C LYS A 16 19.85 26.48 26.23
N ALA A 17 19.98 27.03 27.41
CA ALA A 17 19.91 28.49 27.65
C ALA A 17 21.32 29.06 27.52
N THR A 18 21.48 30.10 26.75
CA THR A 18 22.71 30.91 26.72
C THR A 18 22.54 32.13 27.61
N THR A 19 23.51 32.39 28.45
CA THR A 19 23.55 33.55 29.34
C THR A 19 24.68 34.46 28.87
N ALA A 20 24.36 35.70 28.50
CA ALA A 20 25.34 36.74 28.19
C ALA A 20 25.28 37.82 29.29
N GLY A 21 26.41 38.04 29.96
CA GLY A 21 26.51 39.05 31.02
C GLY A 21 25.72 38.74 32.30
N VAL A 22 25.27 37.46 32.48
CA VAL A 22 24.52 37.01 33.64
C VAL A 22 25.24 35.82 34.26
N THR A 23 25.59 35.93 35.55
CA THR A 23 26.18 34.84 36.34
C THR A 23 25.09 34.14 37.13
N GLY A 24 25.21 32.82 37.28
CA GLY A 24 24.31 32.01 38.08
C GLY A 24 23.86 30.73 37.41
N LYS A 25 23.25 29.83 38.19
CA LYS A 25 22.76 28.55 37.72
C LYS A 25 21.45 28.73 36.95
N VAL A 26 21.37 28.16 35.75
CA VAL A 26 20.11 28.08 35.01
C VAL A 26 19.22 26.99 35.61
N THR A 27 17.98 27.33 35.88
CA THR A 27 16.94 26.39 36.32
C THR A 27 15.85 26.28 35.27
N TYR A 28 15.25 25.11 35.15
CA TYR A 28 14.19 24.83 34.18
C TYR A 28 12.92 24.39 34.89
N THR A 29 11.78 24.93 34.45
CA THR A 29 10.45 24.53 34.95
C THR A 29 9.50 24.30 33.80
N SER A 30 8.52 23.41 34.00
CA SER A 30 7.46 23.11 33.01
C SER A 30 6.12 23.65 33.54
N SER A 31 5.37 24.33 32.68
CA SER A 31 4.01 24.79 33.00
C SER A 31 3.00 23.64 33.16
N LYS A 32 3.34 22.45 32.59
CA LYS A 32 2.51 21.23 32.67
C LYS A 32 3.41 20.00 32.76
N PRO A 33 3.92 19.62 33.95
CA PRO A 33 4.82 18.47 34.14
C PRO A 33 4.22 17.11 33.75
N SER A 34 2.88 16.98 33.74
CA SER A 34 2.16 15.81 33.25
C SER A 34 2.22 15.64 31.71
N VAL A 35 2.41 16.74 30.98
CA VAL A 35 2.56 16.74 29.49
C VAL A 35 4.03 16.64 29.11
N VAL A 36 4.87 17.44 29.78
CA VAL A 36 6.30 17.55 29.49
C VAL A 36 7.06 17.68 30.81
N ALA A 37 7.97 16.74 31.07
CA ALA A 37 8.95 16.90 32.14
C ALA A 37 10.20 17.60 31.64
N VAL A 38 10.88 18.34 32.49
CA VAL A 38 12.20 18.93 32.22
C VAL A 38 13.13 18.63 33.40
N ALA A 39 14.35 18.18 33.09
CA ALA A 39 15.40 17.94 34.07
C ALA A 39 16.28 19.18 34.27
N ALA A 40 17.07 19.20 35.34
CA ALA A 40 17.95 20.31 35.69
C ALA A 40 18.98 20.66 34.57
N ASN A 41 19.37 19.70 33.77
CA ASN A 41 20.26 19.88 32.61
C ASN A 41 19.55 20.39 31.35
N GLY A 42 18.26 20.72 31.41
CA GLY A 42 17.46 21.17 30.27
C GLY A 42 16.94 20.04 29.38
N LYS A 43 17.11 18.75 29.77
CA LYS A 43 16.52 17.62 29.03
C LYS A 43 15.01 17.61 29.24
N VAL A 44 14.29 17.74 28.14
CA VAL A 44 12.82 17.78 28.05
C VAL A 44 12.33 16.45 27.55
N THR A 45 11.41 15.82 28.28
CA THR A 45 10.84 14.50 27.94
C THR A 45 9.33 14.59 27.77
N ALA A 46 8.80 14.09 26.66
CA ALA A 46 7.37 14.00 26.39
C ALA A 46 6.69 12.90 27.21
N LYS A 47 5.67 13.24 27.99
CA LYS A 47 4.88 12.30 28.81
C LYS A 47 3.49 12.04 28.24
N ALA A 48 2.76 13.10 27.89
CA ALA A 48 1.39 13.01 27.34
C ALA A 48 1.21 14.02 26.20
N ALA A 49 0.23 13.75 25.32
CA ALA A 49 -0.11 14.69 24.26
C ALA A 49 -0.68 15.99 24.85
N GLY A 50 -0.27 17.13 24.31
CA GLY A 50 -0.67 18.46 24.79
C GLY A 50 0.39 19.50 24.48
N THR A 51 0.28 20.65 25.14
CA THR A 51 1.24 21.75 25.02
C THR A 51 1.66 22.20 26.42
N ALA A 52 2.96 22.42 26.58
CA ALA A 52 3.56 23.00 27.78
C ALA A 52 4.56 24.08 27.39
N VAL A 53 4.81 25.02 28.29
CA VAL A 53 5.87 26.03 28.15
C VAL A 53 6.96 25.65 29.16
N ILE A 54 8.19 25.52 28.66
CA ILE A 54 9.38 25.38 29.50
C ILE A 54 9.95 26.77 29.72
N THR A 55 10.15 27.12 30.95
CA THR A 55 10.81 28.38 31.38
C THR A 55 12.22 28.05 31.87
N ALA A 56 13.22 28.68 31.28
CA ALA A 56 14.60 28.73 31.78
C ALA A 56 14.76 30.04 32.56
N LYS A 57 15.28 29.97 33.78
CA LYS A 57 15.52 31.14 34.68
C LYS A 57 16.97 31.15 35.12
N CYS A 58 17.59 32.36 35.06
CA CYS A 58 18.91 32.64 35.65
C CYS A 58 18.84 34.00 36.31
N GLY A 59 18.95 34.03 37.65
CA GLY A 59 18.69 35.27 38.43
C GLY A 59 17.29 35.82 38.14
N ASN A 60 17.17 37.09 37.78
CA ASN A 60 15.92 37.77 37.42
C ASN A 60 15.51 37.57 35.96
N TYR A 61 16.37 36.98 35.13
CA TYR A 61 16.11 36.78 33.70
C TYR A 61 15.43 35.45 33.41
N LYS A 62 14.52 35.45 32.45
CA LYS A 62 13.79 34.26 32.04
C LYS A 62 13.63 34.21 30.52
N ALA A 63 13.68 33.00 29.97
CA ALA A 63 13.35 32.68 28.58
C ALA A 63 12.37 31.53 28.54
N THR A 64 11.53 31.48 27.51
CA THR A 64 10.50 30.45 27.39
C THR A 64 10.60 29.69 26.07
N CYS A 65 10.24 28.42 26.11
CA CYS A 65 10.13 27.57 24.93
C CYS A 65 8.81 26.80 24.94
N LYS A 66 7.97 26.99 23.92
CA LYS A 66 6.73 26.22 23.74
C LYS A 66 7.06 24.82 23.21
N ILE A 67 6.61 23.79 23.90
CA ILE A 67 6.73 22.39 23.49
C ILE A 67 5.33 21.85 23.20
N THR A 68 5.15 21.32 21.98
CA THR A 68 3.93 20.61 21.58
C THR A 68 4.22 19.13 21.52
N VAL A 69 3.46 18.33 22.26
CA VAL A 69 3.57 16.87 22.28
C VAL A 69 2.41 16.27 21.52
N LYS A 70 2.69 15.46 20.53
CA LYS A 70 1.70 14.74 19.71
C LYS A 70 1.72 13.25 20.00
N LYS A 71 0.59 12.56 19.77
CA LYS A 71 0.51 11.10 19.81
C LYS A 71 1.24 10.51 18.60
N SER A 72 2.05 9.51 18.85
CA SER A 72 2.64 8.72 17.75
C SER A 72 1.60 7.79 17.15
N SER A 73 1.67 7.57 15.86
CA SER A 73 0.74 6.66 15.17
C SER A 73 1.29 6.13 13.86
N VAL A 74 0.79 4.96 13.48
CA VAL A 74 0.92 4.41 12.13
C VAL A 74 -0.48 4.24 11.55
N LYS A 75 -0.70 4.73 10.34
CA LYS A 75 -1.95 4.53 9.58
C LYS A 75 -1.63 3.79 8.30
N ALA A 76 -2.51 2.88 7.89
CA ALA A 76 -2.40 2.12 6.65
C ALA A 76 -3.65 2.32 5.80
N SER A 77 -3.48 2.52 4.51
CA SER A 77 -4.55 2.56 3.52
C SER A 77 -4.11 1.81 2.28
N ALA A 78 -5.06 1.23 1.55
CA ALA A 78 -4.81 0.59 0.26
C ALA A 78 -5.17 1.55 -0.88
N SER A 79 -4.42 1.54 -1.98
CA SER A 79 -4.76 2.26 -3.21
C SER A 79 -6.09 1.78 -3.79
N ALA A 80 -6.39 0.48 -3.61
CA ALA A 80 -7.70 -0.13 -3.88
C ALA A 80 -8.02 -1.14 -2.79
N LYS A 81 -9.14 -0.99 -2.09
CA LYS A 81 -9.64 -1.94 -1.07
C LYS A 81 -10.27 -3.18 -1.70
N THR A 82 -10.77 -3.06 -2.92
CA THR A 82 -11.30 -4.16 -3.73
C THR A 82 -10.42 -4.35 -4.96
N VAL A 83 -9.97 -5.57 -5.18
CA VAL A 83 -9.17 -5.98 -6.34
C VAL A 83 -9.74 -7.27 -6.93
N PHE A 84 -9.47 -7.52 -8.19
CA PHE A 84 -9.83 -8.80 -8.82
C PHE A 84 -8.66 -9.79 -8.77
N VAL A 85 -8.95 -11.07 -8.84
CA VAL A 85 -7.92 -12.13 -8.92
C VAL A 85 -6.90 -11.77 -10.01
N GLY A 86 -5.61 -11.87 -9.70
CA GLY A 86 -4.49 -11.44 -10.54
C GLY A 86 -4.16 -9.94 -10.46
N GLY A 87 -5.04 -9.13 -9.87
CA GLY A 87 -4.81 -7.69 -9.69
C GLY A 87 -3.91 -7.38 -8.49
N THR A 88 -3.50 -6.11 -8.40
CA THR A 88 -2.63 -5.62 -7.32
C THR A 88 -3.18 -4.38 -6.66
N SER A 89 -2.77 -4.13 -5.41
CA SER A 89 -3.02 -2.91 -4.67
C SER A 89 -1.77 -2.52 -3.88
N GLN A 90 -1.52 -1.23 -3.71
CA GLN A 90 -0.40 -0.73 -2.92
C GLN A 90 -0.88 -0.29 -1.55
N ILE A 91 -0.26 -0.78 -0.48
CA ILE A 91 -0.46 -0.28 0.88
C ILE A 91 0.38 0.98 1.05
N LYS A 92 -0.30 2.08 1.34
CA LYS A 92 0.30 3.36 1.72
C LYS A 92 0.34 3.45 3.24
N VAL A 93 1.50 3.82 3.79
CA VAL A 93 1.71 3.94 5.24
C VAL A 93 2.03 5.39 5.58
N LYS A 94 1.27 5.96 6.53
CA LYS A 94 1.58 7.27 7.12
C LYS A 94 2.07 7.06 8.54
N LYS A 95 3.30 7.47 8.81
CA LYS A 95 3.92 7.48 10.14
C LYS A 95 3.86 8.87 10.72
N THR A 96 3.54 8.99 12.01
CA THR A 96 3.57 10.24 12.75
C THR A 96 4.34 9.99 14.04
N GLY A 97 5.51 10.60 14.19
CA GLY A 97 6.38 10.42 15.36
C GLY A 97 6.83 8.95 15.56
N VAL A 98 6.91 8.15 14.51
CA VAL A 98 7.35 6.76 14.55
C VAL A 98 8.52 6.58 13.59
N SER A 99 9.65 6.08 14.09
CA SER A 99 10.83 5.69 13.32
C SER A 99 10.88 4.17 13.15
N GLY A 100 11.73 3.70 12.24
CA GLY A 100 12.00 2.29 12.04
C GLY A 100 11.39 1.71 10.76
N LYS A 101 11.74 0.43 10.51
CA LYS A 101 11.35 -0.34 9.32
C LYS A 101 9.87 -0.73 9.40
N VAL A 102 9.19 -0.59 8.27
CA VAL A 102 7.82 -1.06 8.12
C VAL A 102 7.83 -2.52 7.65
N THR A 103 7.02 -3.35 8.27
CA THR A 103 6.81 -4.74 7.87
C THR A 103 5.33 -4.99 7.58
N TYR A 104 5.06 -5.97 6.71
CA TYR A 104 3.72 -6.30 6.25
C TYR A 104 3.46 -7.79 6.41
N THR A 105 2.25 -8.13 6.85
CA THR A 105 1.78 -9.52 6.90
C THR A 105 0.35 -9.60 6.40
N SER A 106 0.00 -10.72 5.77
CA SER A 106 -1.37 -11.02 5.34
C SER A 106 -1.98 -12.06 6.25
N SER A 107 -3.23 -11.86 6.68
CA SER A 107 -3.99 -12.84 7.45
C SER A 107 -4.35 -14.09 6.65
N ASN A 108 -4.36 -13.99 5.31
CA ASN A 108 -4.68 -15.09 4.41
C ASN A 108 -3.87 -14.99 3.11
N LYS A 109 -2.75 -15.71 3.08
CA LYS A 109 -1.83 -15.72 1.93
C LYS A 109 -2.40 -16.46 0.70
N SER A 110 -3.41 -17.32 0.87
CA SER A 110 -4.10 -17.94 -0.27
C SER A 110 -5.03 -16.97 -0.99
N VAL A 111 -5.55 -15.95 -0.29
CA VAL A 111 -6.39 -14.89 -0.87
C VAL A 111 -5.54 -13.75 -1.42
N ALA A 112 -4.60 -13.25 -0.62
CA ALA A 112 -3.72 -12.16 -1.02
C ALA A 112 -2.36 -12.25 -0.32
N VAL A 113 -1.28 -12.05 -1.05
CA VAL A 113 0.08 -11.91 -0.50
C VAL A 113 0.50 -10.44 -0.54
N VAL A 114 1.41 -10.07 0.36
CA VAL A 114 1.98 -8.73 0.40
C VAL A 114 3.51 -8.81 0.40
N SER A 115 4.16 -7.99 -0.43
CA SER A 115 5.62 -7.90 -0.49
C SER A 115 6.17 -6.99 0.61
N ALA A 116 7.50 -7.02 0.83
CA ALA A 116 8.19 -6.12 1.75
C ALA A 116 7.99 -4.63 1.42
N GLY A 117 7.72 -4.28 0.16
CA GLY A 117 7.38 -2.91 -0.28
C GLY A 117 5.89 -2.56 -0.14
N GLY A 118 5.05 -3.43 0.44
CA GLY A 118 3.63 -3.19 0.64
C GLY A 118 2.76 -3.39 -0.62
N LYS A 119 3.29 -3.98 -1.70
CA LYS A 119 2.50 -4.37 -2.88
C LYS A 119 1.71 -5.63 -2.56
N VAL A 120 0.39 -5.54 -2.59
CA VAL A 120 -0.55 -6.65 -2.42
C VAL A 120 -0.84 -7.27 -3.78
N THR A 121 -0.78 -8.59 -3.87
CA THR A 121 -1.17 -9.37 -5.06
C THR A 121 -2.32 -10.29 -4.71
N ALA A 122 -3.43 -10.16 -5.42
CA ALA A 122 -4.66 -10.93 -5.24
C ALA A 122 -4.55 -12.30 -5.92
N LYS A 123 -4.69 -13.39 -5.15
CA LYS A 123 -4.55 -14.78 -5.66
C LYS A 123 -5.89 -15.50 -5.82
N LYS A 124 -6.79 -15.40 -4.85
CA LYS A 124 -8.08 -16.09 -4.85
C LYS A 124 -9.16 -15.16 -4.29
N ALA A 125 -10.40 -15.32 -4.75
CA ALA A 125 -11.53 -14.56 -4.22
C ALA A 125 -11.72 -14.83 -2.72
N GLY A 126 -12.00 -13.76 -1.97
CA GLY A 126 -12.11 -13.78 -0.51
C GLY A 126 -11.66 -12.46 0.10
N THR A 127 -11.39 -12.48 1.39
CA THR A 127 -10.92 -11.32 2.14
C THR A 127 -9.61 -11.62 2.84
N ALA A 128 -8.68 -10.69 2.83
CA ALA A 128 -7.46 -10.73 3.62
C ALA A 128 -7.25 -9.40 4.32
N THR A 129 -6.79 -9.44 5.57
CA THR A 129 -6.38 -8.26 6.32
C THR A 129 -4.86 -8.14 6.24
N ILE A 130 -4.39 -7.02 5.70
CA ILE A 130 -2.97 -6.70 5.70
C ILE A 130 -2.65 -5.94 6.98
N THR A 131 -1.78 -6.50 7.80
CA THR A 131 -1.25 -5.85 9.00
C THR A 131 0.08 -5.20 8.67
N VAL A 132 0.20 -3.94 9.02
CA VAL A 132 1.40 -3.10 8.91
C VAL A 132 1.96 -2.91 10.31
N LYS A 133 3.25 -3.20 10.53
CA LYS A 133 3.95 -2.92 11.79
C LYS A 133 5.12 -1.98 11.57
N CYS A 134 5.34 -1.07 12.51
CA CYS A 134 6.51 -0.21 12.58
C CYS A 134 6.86 0.00 14.06
N GLY A 135 7.92 -0.64 14.52
CA GLY A 135 8.21 -0.76 15.96
C GLY A 135 7.04 -1.41 16.70
N SER A 136 6.61 -0.82 17.81
CA SER A 136 5.44 -1.27 18.60
C SER A 136 4.08 -0.90 17.99
N TYR A 137 4.06 -0.06 16.96
CA TYR A 137 2.82 0.43 16.34
C TYR A 137 2.36 -0.51 15.24
N LYS A 138 1.04 -0.71 15.15
CA LYS A 138 0.41 -1.51 14.09
C LYS A 138 -0.82 -0.78 13.52
N ALA A 139 -1.08 -1.03 12.24
CA ALA A 139 -2.29 -0.63 11.54
C ALA A 139 -2.74 -1.76 10.63
N THR A 140 -4.01 -1.81 10.30
CA THR A 140 -4.56 -2.84 9.43
C THR A 140 -5.28 -2.24 8.25
N CYS A 141 -5.30 -2.96 7.13
CA CYS A 141 -6.05 -2.62 5.95
C CYS A 141 -6.69 -3.88 5.37
N ARG A 142 -8.03 -3.88 5.26
CA ARG A 142 -8.78 -4.99 4.69
C ARG A 142 -8.76 -4.89 3.16
N ILE A 143 -8.45 -6.01 2.50
CA ILE A 143 -8.48 -6.19 1.04
C ILE A 143 -9.54 -7.23 0.72
N THR A 144 -10.47 -6.88 -0.16
CA THR A 144 -11.47 -7.79 -0.72
C THR A 144 -11.04 -8.18 -2.13
N VAL A 145 -10.87 -9.46 -2.36
CA VAL A 145 -10.56 -10.02 -3.69
C VAL A 145 -11.83 -10.58 -4.30
N LYS A 146 -12.22 -10.08 -5.45
CA LYS A 146 -13.38 -10.55 -6.22
C LYS A 146 -12.93 -11.41 -7.39
N LYS A 147 -13.76 -12.39 -7.79
CA LYS A 147 -13.61 -13.06 -9.10
C LYS A 147 -13.86 -12.03 -10.19
N GLY A 148 -12.99 -11.99 -11.20
CA GLY A 148 -13.24 -11.26 -12.40
C GLY A 148 -14.31 -11.94 -13.26
N SER A 149 -14.73 -11.31 -14.36
CA SER A 149 -15.49 -11.95 -15.42
C SER A 149 -14.74 -11.83 -16.74
N LEU A 150 -14.96 -12.80 -17.63
CA LEU A 150 -14.48 -12.79 -19.00
C LEU A 150 -15.64 -13.21 -19.88
N LYS A 151 -16.06 -12.32 -20.78
CA LYS A 151 -17.13 -12.58 -21.74
C LYS A 151 -16.56 -12.53 -23.16
N ILE A 152 -16.83 -13.57 -23.96
CA ILE A 152 -16.60 -13.52 -25.40
C ILE A 152 -17.80 -12.78 -26.01
N THR A 153 -17.54 -11.72 -26.75
CA THR A 153 -18.57 -10.88 -27.39
C THR A 153 -18.73 -11.15 -28.88
N SER A 154 -17.77 -11.92 -29.46
CA SER A 154 -17.90 -12.52 -30.82
C SER A 154 -18.57 -13.89 -30.72
N LYS A 155 -18.79 -14.55 -31.90
CA LYS A 155 -19.20 -15.96 -31.93
C LYS A 155 -18.16 -16.85 -31.26
N THR A 156 -18.60 -17.90 -30.56
CA THR A 156 -17.75 -18.89 -29.89
C THR A 156 -17.33 -20.05 -30.83
N ALA A 157 -17.94 -20.11 -32.02
CA ALA A 157 -17.51 -20.93 -33.12
C ALA A 157 -17.37 -20.04 -34.37
N VAL A 158 -16.19 -20.00 -34.93
CA VAL A 158 -15.87 -19.15 -36.09
C VAL A 158 -15.26 -20.00 -37.22
N SER A 159 -15.60 -19.66 -38.44
CA SER A 159 -14.96 -20.24 -39.64
C SER A 159 -14.11 -19.18 -40.33
N VAL A 160 -12.95 -19.57 -40.82
CA VAL A 160 -12.04 -18.70 -41.57
C VAL A 160 -11.42 -19.49 -42.72
N LYS A 161 -11.26 -18.90 -43.91
CA LYS A 161 -10.52 -19.50 -45.01
C LYS A 161 -9.01 -19.50 -44.72
N ALA A 162 -8.28 -20.45 -45.24
CA ALA A 162 -6.81 -20.46 -45.15
C ALA A 162 -6.23 -19.11 -45.64
N LYS A 163 -5.18 -18.61 -44.97
CA LYS A 163 -4.51 -17.31 -45.22
C LYS A 163 -5.38 -16.07 -44.94
N LYS A 164 -6.67 -16.22 -44.59
CA LYS A 164 -7.56 -15.10 -44.18
C LYS A 164 -7.60 -14.97 -42.66
N THR A 165 -8.14 -13.85 -42.18
CA THR A 165 -8.23 -13.51 -40.74
C THR A 165 -9.66 -13.34 -40.30
N THR A 166 -9.89 -13.55 -39.00
CA THR A 166 -11.13 -13.21 -38.30
C THR A 166 -10.75 -12.73 -36.86
N ALA A 167 -11.64 -11.99 -36.21
CA ALA A 167 -11.36 -11.46 -34.88
C ALA A 167 -12.22 -12.13 -33.80
N ILE A 168 -11.60 -12.52 -32.70
CA ILE A 168 -12.28 -12.91 -31.46
C ILE A 168 -12.31 -11.68 -30.56
N LYS A 169 -13.52 -11.19 -30.24
CA LYS A 169 -13.73 -10.07 -29.32
C LYS A 169 -14.09 -10.59 -27.95
N ALA A 170 -13.46 -10.05 -26.90
CA ALA A 170 -13.72 -10.41 -25.52
C ALA A 170 -13.63 -9.17 -24.61
N VAL A 171 -14.40 -9.19 -23.53
CA VAL A 171 -14.40 -8.13 -22.50
C VAL A 171 -14.15 -8.80 -21.15
N ALA A 172 -13.23 -8.23 -20.38
CA ALA A 172 -12.94 -8.64 -19.02
C ALA A 172 -13.29 -7.52 -18.03
N THR A 173 -13.74 -7.87 -16.82
CA THR A 173 -13.92 -6.88 -15.75
C THR A 173 -12.56 -6.29 -15.36
N SER A 174 -12.59 -5.04 -14.85
CA SER A 174 -11.43 -4.33 -14.29
C SER A 174 -10.27 -4.02 -15.26
N LYS A 175 -10.51 -3.91 -16.57
CA LYS A 175 -9.45 -3.61 -17.56
C LYS A 175 -8.25 -4.60 -17.49
N ALA A 176 -8.48 -5.81 -16.96
CA ALA A 176 -7.42 -6.81 -16.90
C ALA A 176 -7.00 -7.25 -18.31
N LYS A 177 -5.72 -7.48 -18.48
CA LYS A 177 -5.16 -7.94 -19.75
C LYS A 177 -5.85 -9.23 -20.19
N ILE A 178 -6.34 -9.25 -21.42
CA ILE A 178 -6.85 -10.44 -22.07
C ILE A 178 -5.69 -11.05 -22.88
N THR A 179 -5.51 -12.34 -22.74
CA THR A 179 -4.50 -13.12 -23.48
C THR A 179 -5.18 -14.18 -24.34
N TYR A 180 -4.58 -14.48 -25.47
CA TYR A 180 -5.06 -15.43 -26.46
C TYR A 180 -3.98 -16.47 -26.75
N ARG A 181 -4.35 -17.75 -26.84
CA ARG A 181 -3.46 -18.85 -27.16
C ARG A 181 -4.17 -19.87 -28.04
N SER A 182 -3.56 -20.28 -29.14
CA SER A 182 -4.05 -21.35 -29.97
C SER A 182 -3.66 -22.73 -29.44
N SER A 183 -4.56 -23.71 -29.52
CA SER A 183 -4.25 -25.12 -29.25
C SER A 183 -3.40 -25.78 -30.35
N ASN A 184 -3.47 -25.22 -31.57
CA ASN A 184 -2.75 -25.75 -32.72
C ASN A 184 -2.40 -24.62 -33.71
N THR A 185 -1.17 -24.13 -33.62
CA THR A 185 -0.68 -23.03 -34.46
C THR A 185 -0.45 -23.44 -35.93
N LYS A 186 -0.33 -24.76 -36.21
CA LYS A 186 -0.26 -25.29 -37.62
C LYS A 186 -1.61 -25.17 -38.32
N VAL A 187 -2.74 -25.08 -37.58
CA VAL A 187 -4.08 -24.91 -38.14
C VAL A 187 -4.50 -23.43 -38.09
N ALA A 188 -4.36 -22.79 -36.94
CA ALA A 188 -4.70 -21.36 -36.77
C ALA A 188 -3.79 -20.69 -35.74
N THR A 189 -3.29 -19.51 -36.05
CA THR A 189 -2.57 -18.63 -35.11
C THR A 189 -3.49 -17.54 -34.57
N VAL A 190 -3.11 -16.92 -33.43
CA VAL A 190 -3.85 -15.79 -32.86
C VAL A 190 -2.89 -14.74 -32.36
N SER A 191 -3.17 -13.48 -32.63
CA SER A 191 -2.40 -12.33 -32.10
C SER A 191 -2.81 -11.96 -30.70
N SER A 192 -2.00 -11.14 -30.04
CA SER A 192 -2.32 -10.56 -28.71
C SER A 192 -3.59 -9.67 -28.72
N LYS A 193 -4.04 -9.22 -29.89
CA LYS A 193 -5.27 -8.44 -30.08
C LYS A 193 -6.48 -9.32 -30.42
N GLY A 194 -6.35 -10.67 -30.41
CA GLY A 194 -7.43 -11.60 -30.69
C GLY A 194 -7.71 -11.81 -32.18
N VAL A 195 -6.82 -11.36 -33.10
CA VAL A 195 -6.94 -11.61 -34.54
C VAL A 195 -6.43 -13.02 -34.80
N VAL A 196 -7.32 -13.88 -35.29
CA VAL A 196 -7.04 -15.27 -35.70
C VAL A 196 -6.75 -15.31 -37.18
N LYS A 197 -5.66 -15.98 -37.59
CA LYS A 197 -5.29 -16.24 -38.96
C LYS A 197 -5.37 -17.75 -39.22
N GLY A 198 -6.16 -18.17 -40.24
CA GLY A 198 -6.20 -19.52 -40.70
C GLY A 198 -4.88 -19.87 -41.42
N VAL A 199 -4.27 -20.99 -41.05
CA VAL A 199 -3.01 -21.47 -41.64
C VAL A 199 -3.27 -22.64 -42.57
N LYS A 200 -3.87 -23.74 -42.10
CA LYS A 200 -4.18 -24.95 -42.85
C LYS A 200 -5.57 -25.48 -42.48
N LYS A 201 -6.26 -26.11 -43.39
CA LYS A 201 -7.57 -26.75 -43.18
C LYS A 201 -7.56 -27.62 -41.92
N GLY A 202 -8.56 -27.47 -41.06
CA GLY A 202 -8.67 -28.20 -39.79
C GLY A 202 -9.40 -27.43 -38.72
N LYS A 203 -9.36 -27.93 -37.48
CA LYS A 203 -9.96 -27.32 -36.32
C LYS A 203 -8.88 -26.95 -35.27
N ALA A 204 -8.99 -25.79 -34.66
CA ALA A 204 -8.18 -25.35 -33.52
C ALA A 204 -9.07 -24.69 -32.48
N VAL A 205 -8.65 -24.70 -31.21
CA VAL A 205 -9.30 -24.00 -30.11
C VAL A 205 -8.45 -22.80 -29.73
N ILE A 206 -9.05 -21.64 -29.69
CA ILE A 206 -8.40 -20.44 -29.11
C ILE A 206 -8.83 -20.33 -27.70
N TYR A 207 -7.88 -20.36 -26.76
CA TYR A 207 -8.05 -20.10 -25.35
C TYR A 207 -7.94 -18.59 -25.12
N VAL A 208 -8.99 -17.99 -24.56
CA VAL A 208 -9.05 -16.58 -24.19
C VAL A 208 -9.03 -16.51 -22.68
N SER A 209 -8.03 -15.87 -22.10
CA SER A 209 -7.84 -15.89 -20.63
C SER A 209 -7.70 -14.47 -20.07
N SER A 210 -8.32 -14.24 -18.92
CA SER A 210 -8.18 -13.02 -18.12
C SER A 210 -8.64 -13.26 -16.68
N ASN A 211 -8.00 -12.63 -15.68
CA ASN A 211 -8.39 -12.75 -14.26
C ASN A 211 -8.49 -14.21 -13.75
N GLY A 212 -7.64 -15.11 -14.23
CA GLY A 212 -7.69 -16.53 -13.88
C GLY A 212 -8.87 -17.31 -14.49
N ILE A 213 -9.65 -16.69 -15.40
CA ILE A 213 -10.74 -17.31 -16.15
C ILE A 213 -10.27 -17.60 -17.57
N THR A 214 -10.58 -18.79 -18.07
CA THR A 214 -10.32 -19.16 -19.48
C THR A 214 -11.63 -19.53 -20.17
N LYS A 215 -11.87 -18.99 -21.34
CA LYS A 215 -12.93 -19.33 -22.27
C LYS A 215 -12.35 -19.94 -23.55
N LYS A 216 -13.12 -20.76 -24.21
CA LYS A 216 -12.74 -21.46 -25.45
C LYS A 216 -13.54 -20.92 -26.62
N VAL A 217 -12.89 -20.74 -27.76
CA VAL A 217 -13.51 -20.41 -29.06
C VAL A 217 -13.02 -21.44 -30.07
N THR A 218 -13.94 -22.17 -30.70
CA THR A 218 -13.60 -23.13 -31.73
C THR A 218 -13.41 -22.40 -33.06
N VAL A 219 -12.30 -22.67 -33.72
CA VAL A 219 -11.96 -22.13 -35.06
C VAL A 219 -11.90 -23.28 -36.04
N THR A 220 -12.68 -23.19 -37.10
CA THR A 220 -12.63 -24.10 -38.23
C THR A 220 -12.00 -23.37 -39.42
N VAL A 221 -10.87 -23.88 -39.90
CA VAL A 221 -10.21 -23.38 -41.11
C VAL A 221 -10.68 -24.24 -42.30
N LYS A 222 -11.25 -23.56 -43.32
CA LYS A 222 -11.75 -24.16 -44.56
C LYS A 222 -10.73 -23.96 -45.69
#